data_e8063a259bc858a9a1f71dc448ce692e
#
_entry.id   e8063a259bc858a9a1f71dc448ce692e
#
_cell.length_a   1.000
_cell.length_b   1.000
_cell.length_c   1.000
_cell.angle_alpha   90.00
_cell.angle_beta   90.00
_cell.angle_gamma   90.00
#
_symmetry.space_group_name_H-M   'P 1'
#
loop_
_entity.id
_entity.type
_entity.pdbx_description
1 polymer ?
#
loop_
_entity_poly.entity_id
_entity_poly.type
_entity_poly.pdbx_seq_one_letter_code
_entity_poly.pdbx_strand_id
1 'polypeptide(L)'
;LKKQFMNRYRILAGIFCLLATGNVLAEEADTLKVVDVEEITVIAAPKENRKLREQPAAVTLLSQQDMQNAQVNSIKNLTSVVPNMFIPDYGSRLTSAVYIRGIGSRINTPSVGLYVDNIPYIDKSAFDFSYADVERIDVLRGPQGTLYGRNAMGGLIKVHTKSPFSYQG
;
A
#
# COMPACT_ATOMS: atom_id res chain seq x y z
N LEU A 1 -6.68 -70.53 42.54
CA LEU A 1 -7.82 -69.64 42.08
C LEU A 1 -7.47 -68.18 42.28
N LYS A 2 -6.90 -67.67 43.36
CA LYS A 2 -6.63 -66.30 43.67
C LYS A 2 -5.57 -65.64 42.72
N LYS A 3 -4.57 -66.37 42.26
CA LYS A 3 -3.52 -65.87 41.34
C LYS A 3 -4.02 -65.69 39.89
N GLN A 4 -4.94 -66.53 39.49
CA GLN A 4 -5.48 -66.45 38.13
C GLN A 4 -6.45 -65.23 37.95
N PHE A 5 -7.17 -64.88 39.01
CA PHE A 5 -8.03 -63.73 39.07
C PHE A 5 -7.24 -62.43 38.99
N MET A 6 -6.15 -62.30 39.72
CA MET A 6 -5.29 -61.13 39.75
C MET A 6 -4.63 -60.85 38.41
N ASN A 7 -4.30 -61.86 37.62
CA ASN A 7 -3.69 -61.71 36.32
C ASN A 7 -4.69 -61.17 35.27
N ARG A 8 -5.96 -61.59 35.40
CA ARG A 8 -7.03 -61.09 34.49
C ARG A 8 -7.33 -59.61 34.71
N TYR A 9 -7.31 -59.12 35.95
CA TYR A 9 -7.47 -57.69 36.25
C TYR A 9 -6.28 -56.85 35.79
N ARG A 10 -5.07 -57.36 35.83
CA ARG A 10 -3.87 -56.69 35.33
C ARG A 10 -3.91 -56.55 33.82
N ILE A 11 -4.41 -57.54 33.09
CA ILE A 11 -4.58 -57.47 31.62
C ILE A 11 -5.71 -56.54 31.26
N LEU A 12 -6.85 -56.54 31.97
CA LEU A 12 -7.94 -55.61 31.75
C LEU A 12 -7.57 -54.16 32.05
N ALA A 13 -6.80 -53.93 33.14
CA ALA A 13 -6.30 -52.56 33.43
C ALA A 13 -5.30 -52.06 32.39
N GLY A 14 -4.47 -52.94 31.82
CA GLY A 14 -3.54 -52.61 30.75
C GLY A 14 -4.28 -52.22 29.43
N ILE A 15 -5.37 -52.94 29.12
CA ILE A 15 -6.19 -52.65 27.94
C ILE A 15 -6.99 -51.34 28.13
N PHE A 16 -7.45 -51.05 29.34
CA PHE A 16 -8.15 -49.78 29.63
C PHE A 16 -7.23 -48.56 29.59
N CYS A 17 -5.96 -48.69 29.98
CA CYS A 17 -4.95 -47.62 29.80
C CYS A 17 -4.60 -47.38 28.33
N LEU A 18 -4.61 -48.41 27.48
CA LEU A 18 -4.33 -48.27 26.04
C LEU A 18 -5.46 -47.61 25.28
N LEU A 19 -6.68 -47.68 25.78
CA LEU A 19 -7.86 -47.03 25.17
C LEU A 19 -8.03 -45.56 25.61
N ALA A 20 -7.34 -45.15 26.68
CA ALA A 20 -7.42 -43.76 27.17
C ALA A 20 -6.45 -42.78 26.49
N THR A 21 -5.53 -43.28 25.65
CA THR A 21 -4.54 -42.42 24.93
C THR A 21 -4.96 -42.00 23.55
N GLY A 22 -6.24 -42.19 23.21
CA GLY A 22 -6.75 -42.01 21.85
C GLY A 22 -7.53 -40.74 21.58
N ASN A 23 -7.35 -39.65 22.31
CA ASN A 23 -7.92 -38.35 21.93
C ASN A 23 -7.03 -37.19 22.34
N VAL A 24 -5.81 -37.14 21.82
CA VAL A 24 -5.16 -35.87 21.64
C VAL A 24 -5.81 -35.26 20.40
N LEU A 25 -6.87 -34.52 20.63
CA LEU A 25 -7.31 -33.53 19.64
C LEU A 25 -6.10 -32.61 19.47
N ALA A 26 -5.42 -32.78 18.35
CA ALA A 26 -4.56 -31.72 17.84
C ALA A 26 -5.48 -30.52 17.69
N GLU A 27 -5.38 -29.58 18.61
CA GLU A 27 -5.89 -28.24 18.48
C GLU A 27 -5.25 -27.73 17.19
N GLU A 28 -6.07 -27.65 16.14
CA GLU A 28 -5.66 -26.99 14.91
C GLU A 28 -5.10 -25.65 15.34
N ALA A 29 -3.79 -25.51 15.22
CA ALA A 29 -3.13 -24.23 15.33
C ALA A 29 -3.95 -23.28 14.44
N ASP A 30 -4.53 -22.31 15.09
CA ASP A 30 -5.23 -21.19 14.47
C ASP A 30 -4.32 -20.67 13.36
N THR A 31 -4.53 -21.23 12.16
CA THR A 31 -3.88 -20.72 10.97
C THR A 31 -4.42 -19.32 10.87
N LEU A 32 -3.58 -18.38 11.30
CA LEU A 32 -3.77 -16.96 11.04
C LEU A 32 -4.37 -16.91 9.64
N LYS A 33 -5.65 -16.57 9.54
CA LYS A 33 -6.27 -16.25 8.27
C LYS A 33 -5.36 -15.18 7.69
N VAL A 34 -4.49 -15.62 6.78
CA VAL A 34 -3.79 -14.70 5.93
C VAL A 34 -4.91 -14.03 5.17
N VAL A 35 -5.29 -12.84 5.63
CA VAL A 35 -6.15 -11.96 4.88
C VAL A 35 -5.37 -11.73 3.61
N ASP A 36 -5.82 -12.36 2.54
CA ASP A 36 -5.29 -12.13 1.21
C ASP A 36 -5.58 -10.67 0.92
N VAL A 37 -4.63 -9.82 1.30
CA VAL A 37 -4.69 -8.39 0.98
C VAL A 37 -4.58 -8.38 -0.54
N GLU A 38 -5.67 -7.99 -1.19
CA GLU A 38 -5.70 -7.80 -2.65
C GLU A 38 -4.40 -7.14 -3.06
N GLU A 39 -3.59 -7.87 -3.82
CA GLU A 39 -2.26 -7.43 -4.20
C GLU A 39 -2.40 -6.25 -5.15
N ILE A 40 -2.28 -5.04 -4.59
CA ILE A 40 -2.37 -3.81 -5.38
C ILE A 40 -1.14 -3.72 -6.26
N THR A 41 -1.33 -3.93 -7.54
CA THR A 41 -0.28 -3.74 -8.55
C THR A 41 -0.01 -2.26 -8.72
N VAL A 42 1.17 -1.80 -8.33
CA VAL A 42 1.62 -0.43 -8.60
C VAL A 42 2.06 -0.35 -10.03
N ILE A 43 1.32 0.39 -10.84
CA ILE A 43 1.75 0.73 -12.19
C ILE A 43 2.73 1.91 -12.08
N ALA A 44 3.96 1.62 -11.68
CA ALA A 44 4.99 2.65 -11.50
C ALA A 44 5.56 3.15 -12.84
N ALA A 45 5.52 2.31 -13.86
CA ALA A 45 5.98 2.66 -15.20
C ALA A 45 4.92 2.30 -16.24
N PRO A 46 4.86 2.99 -17.40
CA PRO A 46 3.87 2.70 -18.45
C PRO A 46 3.89 1.26 -18.98
N LYS A 47 4.93 0.50 -18.66
CA LYS A 47 5.17 -0.85 -19.19
C LYS A 47 5.37 -1.93 -18.12
N GLU A 48 5.37 -1.60 -16.84
CA GLU A 48 5.69 -2.58 -15.80
C GLU A 48 4.65 -2.57 -14.68
N ASN A 49 3.85 -3.62 -14.63
CA ASN A 49 3.07 -3.99 -13.45
C ASN A 49 3.99 -4.73 -12.48
N ARG A 50 4.62 -4.04 -11.55
CA ARG A 50 5.42 -4.66 -10.48
C ARG A 50 4.63 -4.68 -9.19
N LYS A 51 4.74 -5.79 -8.47
CA LYS A 51 4.19 -5.90 -7.13
C LYS A 51 4.83 -4.86 -6.22
N LEU A 52 4.07 -4.29 -5.29
CA LEU A 52 4.55 -3.25 -4.38
C LEU A 52 5.84 -3.68 -3.65
N ARG A 53 5.96 -4.96 -3.28
CA ARG A 53 7.14 -5.52 -2.61
C ARG A 53 8.40 -5.57 -3.47
N GLU A 54 8.25 -5.56 -4.78
CA GLU A 54 9.35 -5.64 -5.73
C GLU A 54 9.86 -4.26 -6.17
N GLN A 55 9.18 -3.21 -5.74
CA GLN A 55 9.59 -1.84 -6.04
C GLN A 55 10.82 -1.45 -5.22
N PRO A 56 11.92 -1.02 -5.86
CA PRO A 56 13.13 -0.57 -5.15
C PRO A 56 12.94 0.79 -4.46
N ALA A 57 11.81 1.44 -4.62
CA ALA A 57 11.49 2.74 -4.06
C ALA A 57 10.42 2.63 -2.97
N ALA A 58 10.47 3.53 -1.98
CA ALA A 58 9.39 3.66 -1.00
C ALA A 58 8.15 4.26 -1.67
N VAL A 59 7.08 3.49 -1.74
CA VAL A 59 5.82 3.90 -2.37
C VAL A 59 4.74 4.04 -1.30
N THR A 60 3.90 5.05 -1.43
CA THR A 60 2.65 5.19 -0.69
C THR A 60 1.52 5.18 -1.71
N LEU A 61 0.60 4.24 -1.54
CA LEU A 61 -0.59 4.12 -2.36
C LEU A 61 -1.78 4.64 -1.55
N LEU A 62 -2.58 5.45 -2.18
CA LEU A 62 -3.81 5.98 -1.62
C LEU A 62 -4.96 5.58 -2.54
N SER A 63 -5.77 4.65 -2.08
CA SER A 63 -7.01 4.27 -2.76
C SER A 63 -8.07 5.37 -2.62
N GLN A 64 -9.13 5.30 -3.39
CA GLN A 64 -10.26 6.23 -3.26
C GLN A 64 -10.83 6.22 -1.83
N GLN A 65 -10.92 5.05 -1.20
CA GLN A 65 -11.40 4.91 0.18
C GLN A 65 -10.48 5.62 1.18
N ASP A 66 -9.15 5.46 1.02
CA ASP A 66 -8.17 6.11 1.89
C ASP A 66 -8.25 7.64 1.76
N MET A 67 -8.39 8.13 0.55
CA MET A 67 -8.54 9.57 0.29
C MET A 67 -9.82 10.14 0.90
N GLN A 68 -10.93 9.42 0.82
CA GLN A 68 -12.20 9.83 1.45
C GLN A 68 -12.09 9.83 2.97
N ASN A 69 -11.54 8.77 3.56
CA ASN A 69 -11.36 8.64 5.00
C ASN A 69 -10.42 9.74 5.56
N ALA A 70 -9.39 10.08 4.81
CA ALA A 70 -8.43 11.11 5.19
C ALA A 70 -8.82 12.53 4.70
N GLN A 71 -9.97 12.70 4.06
CA GLN A 71 -10.45 13.95 3.48
C GLN A 71 -9.44 14.64 2.54
N VAL A 72 -8.73 13.83 1.75
CA VAL A 72 -7.76 14.32 0.77
C VAL A 72 -8.49 14.78 -0.49
N ASN A 73 -8.74 16.07 -0.59
CA ASN A 73 -9.44 16.68 -1.73
C ASN A 73 -8.50 17.39 -2.72
N SER A 74 -7.25 17.55 -2.36
CA SER A 74 -6.24 18.20 -3.18
C SER A 74 -4.85 17.61 -2.95
N ILE A 75 -3.90 17.88 -3.85
CA ILE A 75 -2.48 17.48 -3.66
C ILE A 75 -1.92 18.04 -2.35
N LYS A 76 -2.29 19.24 -1.95
CA LYS A 76 -1.79 19.86 -0.71
C LYS A 76 -2.10 19.02 0.53
N ASN A 77 -3.26 18.38 0.54
CA ASN A 77 -3.69 17.54 1.67
C ASN A 77 -2.92 16.22 1.76
N LEU A 78 -2.18 15.82 0.72
CA LEU A 78 -1.32 14.63 0.78
C LEU A 78 -0.23 14.75 1.85
N THR A 79 0.15 15.97 2.22
CA THR A 79 1.13 16.21 3.31
C THR A 79 0.74 15.55 4.64
N SER A 80 -0.56 15.44 4.91
CA SER A 80 -1.06 14.84 6.17
C SER A 80 -0.99 13.31 6.18
N VAL A 81 -0.98 12.68 5.01
CA VAL A 81 -1.09 11.22 4.85
C VAL A 81 0.24 10.59 4.41
N VAL A 82 0.98 11.29 3.55
CA VAL A 82 2.22 10.76 2.98
C VAL A 82 3.42 11.13 3.87
N PRO A 83 4.12 10.16 4.46
CA PRO A 83 5.27 10.45 5.30
C PRO A 83 6.43 11.05 4.50
N ASN A 84 7.16 11.98 5.13
CA ASN A 84 8.31 12.70 4.53
C ASN A 84 7.94 13.51 3.28
N MET A 85 6.70 13.92 3.13
CA MET A 85 6.22 14.82 2.10
C MET A 85 5.76 16.13 2.74
N PHE A 86 6.11 17.24 2.12
CA PHE A 86 5.73 18.57 2.59
C PHE A 86 5.38 19.46 1.39
N ILE A 87 4.20 20.05 1.45
CA ILE A 87 3.71 20.99 0.42
C ILE A 87 3.30 22.27 1.15
N PRO A 88 4.18 23.29 1.20
CA PRO A 88 3.83 24.57 1.80
C PRO A 88 2.80 25.30 0.95
N ASP A 89 1.86 25.93 1.62
CA ASP A 89 0.96 26.86 0.97
C ASP A 89 1.50 28.28 1.04
N TYR A 90 1.86 28.81 -0.12
CA TYR A 90 2.36 30.17 -0.25
C TYR A 90 1.25 31.17 -0.65
N GLY A 91 -0.01 30.73 -0.66
CA GLY A 91 -1.15 31.57 -1.05
C GLY A 91 -1.27 31.84 -2.54
N SER A 92 -0.42 31.22 -3.36
CA SER A 92 -0.45 31.37 -4.82
C SER A 92 -0.23 30.03 -5.52
N ARG A 93 -1.00 29.75 -6.55
CA ARG A 93 -0.84 28.57 -7.40
C ARG A 93 0.50 28.54 -8.14
N LEU A 94 0.97 29.69 -8.54
CA LEU A 94 2.21 29.83 -9.31
C LEU A 94 3.46 29.45 -8.50
N THR A 95 3.37 29.48 -7.18
CA THR A 95 4.50 29.20 -6.28
C THR A 95 4.39 27.85 -5.57
N SER A 96 3.51 26.97 -6.03
CA SER A 96 3.40 25.63 -5.46
C SER A 96 4.74 24.91 -5.49
N ALA A 97 5.14 24.32 -4.37
CA ALA A 97 6.36 23.56 -4.24
C ALA A 97 6.08 22.25 -3.51
N VAL A 98 6.60 21.17 -4.02
CA VAL A 98 6.50 19.85 -3.39
C VAL A 98 7.87 19.41 -2.95
N TYR A 99 7.98 19.00 -1.69
CA TYR A 99 9.19 18.48 -1.08
C TYR A 99 8.96 17.03 -0.68
N ILE A 100 9.85 16.15 -1.10
CA ILE A 100 9.90 14.76 -0.63
C ILE A 100 11.27 14.51 -0.03
N ARG A 101 11.34 14.08 1.22
CA ARG A 101 12.58 13.86 1.97
C ARG A 101 13.51 15.11 1.95
N GLY A 102 12.91 16.30 1.97
CA GLY A 102 13.65 17.57 1.90
C GLY A 102 14.08 17.99 0.49
N ILE A 103 13.95 17.13 -0.52
CA ILE A 103 14.27 17.46 -1.91
C ILE A 103 13.05 18.10 -2.56
N GLY A 104 13.16 19.36 -2.91
CA GLY A 104 12.11 20.14 -3.54
C GLY A 104 12.67 21.40 -4.20
N SER A 105 11.85 22.14 -4.92
CA SER A 105 12.24 23.40 -5.55
C SER A 105 11.12 24.41 -5.45
N ARG A 106 11.40 25.54 -4.82
CA ARG A 106 10.48 26.68 -4.77
C ARG A 106 10.57 27.53 -6.04
N ILE A 107 11.78 27.68 -6.56
CA ILE A 107 12.10 28.51 -7.74
C ILE A 107 12.45 27.53 -8.88
N ASN A 108 12.25 27.94 -10.11
CA ASN A 108 12.51 27.13 -11.30
C ASN A 108 11.57 25.89 -11.43
N THR A 109 12.07 24.88 -12.12
CA THR A 109 11.33 23.63 -12.40
C THR A 109 11.09 22.80 -11.14
N PRO A 110 9.97 22.07 -11.04
CA PRO A 110 9.72 21.19 -9.92
C PRO A 110 10.77 20.07 -9.83
N SER A 111 11.14 19.67 -8.62
CA SER A 111 12.03 18.53 -8.37
C SER A 111 11.27 17.22 -8.16
N VAL A 112 9.96 17.30 -7.96
CA VAL A 112 9.04 16.18 -7.85
C VAL A 112 8.13 16.20 -9.06
N GLY A 113 8.03 15.09 -9.77
CA GLY A 113 7.18 14.95 -10.94
C GLY A 113 5.72 14.76 -10.59
N LEU A 114 4.84 15.33 -11.38
CA LEU A 114 3.40 15.07 -11.35
C LEU A 114 2.99 14.44 -12.67
N TYR A 115 2.32 13.31 -12.58
CA TYR A 115 1.74 12.61 -13.72
C TYR A 115 0.27 12.35 -13.47
N VAL A 116 -0.56 12.67 -14.41
CA VAL A 116 -1.99 12.33 -14.41
C VAL A 116 -2.23 11.43 -15.61
N ASP A 117 -2.68 10.20 -15.36
CA ASP A 117 -2.89 9.16 -16.37
C ASP A 117 -1.68 8.99 -17.32
N ASN A 118 -0.48 8.96 -16.72
CA ASN A 118 0.82 8.88 -17.41
C ASN A 118 1.21 10.11 -18.24
N ILE A 119 0.45 11.21 -18.21
CA ILE A 119 0.79 12.48 -18.87
C ILE A 119 1.57 13.35 -17.86
N PRO A 120 2.79 13.79 -18.17
CA PRO A 120 3.58 14.63 -17.28
C PRO A 120 3.06 16.07 -17.25
N TYR A 121 2.86 16.59 -16.05
CA TYR A 121 2.60 17.99 -15.80
C TYR A 121 3.90 18.69 -15.41
N ILE A 122 4.35 19.60 -16.25
CA ILE A 122 5.69 20.22 -16.12
C ILE A 122 5.60 21.50 -15.29
N ASP A 123 4.48 22.17 -15.30
CA ASP A 123 4.29 23.45 -14.63
C ASP A 123 3.93 23.24 -13.14
N LYS A 124 4.49 24.10 -12.28
CA LYS A 124 4.17 24.11 -10.85
C LYS A 124 2.73 24.48 -10.54
N SER A 125 2.11 25.31 -11.36
CA SER A 125 0.71 25.68 -11.21
C SER A 125 -0.23 24.48 -11.28
N ALA A 126 0.18 23.43 -11.98
CA ALA A 126 -0.56 22.19 -12.08
C ALA A 126 -0.62 21.38 -10.76
N PHE A 127 0.21 21.70 -9.78
CA PHE A 127 0.18 21.02 -8.46
C PHE A 127 -0.92 21.56 -7.54
N ASP A 128 -1.67 22.55 -7.95
CA ASP A 128 -2.76 23.13 -7.16
C ASP A 128 -4.10 22.93 -7.85
N PHE A 129 -4.56 21.69 -7.90
CA PHE A 129 -5.90 21.37 -8.38
C PHE A 129 -6.64 20.40 -7.46
N SER A 130 -7.95 20.44 -7.52
CA SER A 130 -8.82 19.55 -6.76
C SER A 130 -9.16 18.33 -7.61
N TYR A 131 -9.22 17.18 -6.97
CA TYR A 131 -9.53 15.93 -7.63
C TYR A 131 -11.02 15.62 -7.53
N ALA A 132 -11.71 15.52 -8.67
CA ALA A 132 -13.11 15.10 -8.72
C ALA A 132 -13.25 13.58 -8.90
N ASP A 133 -12.51 13.00 -9.84
CA ASP A 133 -12.68 11.62 -10.27
C ASP A 133 -11.37 10.82 -10.19
N VAL A 134 -10.73 10.85 -9.02
CA VAL A 134 -9.50 10.08 -8.79
C VAL A 134 -9.85 8.70 -8.29
N GLU A 135 -9.27 7.69 -8.93
CA GLU A 135 -9.32 6.30 -8.49
C GLU A 135 -8.23 6.02 -7.47
N ARG A 136 -6.99 6.45 -7.76
CA ARG A 136 -5.82 6.17 -6.93
C ARG A 136 -4.74 7.22 -7.10
N ILE A 137 -3.99 7.48 -6.03
CA ILE A 137 -2.77 8.28 -6.05
C ILE A 137 -1.60 7.42 -5.59
N ASP A 138 -0.55 7.37 -6.41
CA ASP A 138 0.70 6.69 -6.10
C ASP A 138 1.78 7.74 -5.84
N VAL A 139 2.39 7.73 -4.67
CA VAL A 139 3.50 8.62 -4.32
C VAL A 139 4.78 7.80 -4.19
N LEU A 140 5.68 7.94 -5.15
CA LEU A 140 7.00 7.30 -5.16
C LEU A 140 7.99 8.26 -4.52
N ARG A 141 8.55 7.87 -3.38
CA ARG A 141 9.47 8.70 -2.58
C ARG A 141 10.92 8.30 -2.84
N GLY A 142 11.60 9.09 -3.63
CA GLY A 142 12.99 8.88 -4.01
C GLY A 142 13.22 9.13 -5.50
N PRO A 143 14.49 9.18 -5.94
CA PRO A 143 14.82 9.51 -7.31
C PRO A 143 14.24 8.51 -8.32
N GLN A 144 13.55 9.02 -9.31
CA GLN A 144 12.93 8.26 -10.40
C GLN A 144 13.38 8.77 -11.78
N GLY A 145 14.50 9.50 -11.83
CA GLY A 145 14.98 10.15 -13.04
C GLY A 145 15.30 9.23 -14.21
N THR A 146 15.66 7.98 -13.94
CA THR A 146 15.98 6.99 -14.98
C THR A 146 14.77 6.57 -15.80
N LEU A 147 13.59 6.52 -15.18
CA LEU A 147 12.35 6.10 -15.84
C LEU A 147 11.51 7.29 -16.32
N TYR A 148 11.50 8.36 -15.54
CA TYR A 148 10.61 9.52 -15.77
C TYR A 148 11.36 10.78 -16.22
N GLY A 149 12.69 10.72 -16.30
CA GLY A 149 13.51 11.81 -16.79
C GLY A 149 13.57 13.01 -15.84
N ARG A 150 13.41 14.21 -16.41
CA ARG A 150 13.48 15.46 -15.65
C ARG A 150 12.35 15.58 -14.62
N ASN A 151 12.59 16.39 -13.59
CA ASN A 151 11.63 16.69 -12.51
C ASN A 151 11.30 15.52 -11.59
N ALA A 152 12.08 14.44 -11.59
CA ALA A 152 11.84 13.26 -10.78
C ALA A 152 13.01 12.96 -9.82
N MET A 153 13.71 14.00 -9.34
CA MET A 153 14.85 13.86 -8.41
C MET A 153 14.39 13.54 -6.98
N GLY A 154 13.36 14.21 -6.49
CA GLY A 154 12.83 14.00 -5.14
C GLY A 154 11.83 12.84 -5.08
N GLY A 155 11.15 12.60 -6.18
CA GLY A 155 10.11 11.58 -6.27
C GLY A 155 9.11 11.86 -7.38
N LEU A 156 8.01 11.13 -7.33
CA LEU A 156 6.96 11.18 -8.34
C LEU A 156 5.60 11.06 -7.67
N ILE A 157 4.64 11.85 -8.11
CA ILE A 157 3.23 11.74 -7.78
C ILE A 157 2.49 11.29 -9.05
N LYS A 158 1.83 10.15 -8.98
CA LYS A 158 0.98 9.66 -10.07
C LYS A 158 -0.46 9.67 -9.62
N VAL A 159 -1.29 10.31 -10.40
CA VAL A 159 -2.73 10.35 -10.21
C VAL A 159 -3.36 9.49 -11.30
N HIS A 160 -4.19 8.56 -10.89
CA HIS A 160 -4.97 7.72 -11.78
C HIS A 160 -6.43 8.15 -11.68
N THR A 161 -7.02 8.56 -12.80
CA THR A 161 -8.43 8.89 -12.85
C THR A 161 -9.27 7.65 -13.10
N LYS A 162 -10.55 7.71 -12.75
CA LYS A 162 -11.48 6.60 -12.99
C LYS A 162 -11.61 6.37 -14.49
N SER A 163 -11.61 5.10 -14.88
CA SER A 163 -11.87 4.74 -16.27
C SER A 163 -13.29 5.14 -16.68
N PRO A 164 -13.49 5.84 -17.79
CA PRO A 164 -14.81 6.19 -18.27
C PRO A 164 -15.67 4.96 -18.61
N PHE A 165 -15.04 3.80 -18.86
CA PHE A 165 -15.75 2.54 -19.14
C PHE A 165 -16.32 1.87 -17.89
N SER A 166 -15.89 2.24 -16.70
CA SER A 166 -16.45 1.73 -15.43
C SER A 166 -17.61 2.57 -14.92
N TYR A 167 -17.95 3.66 -15.59
CA TYR A 167 -19.04 4.54 -15.21
C TYR A 167 -20.35 3.95 -15.73
N GLN A 168 -21.06 3.24 -14.85
CA GLN A 168 -22.47 2.90 -15.08
C GLN A 168 -23.29 4.03 -14.48
N GLY A 169 -23.77 4.89 -15.38
CA GLY A 169 -24.71 5.94 -15.03
C GLY A 169 -26.08 5.39 -14.69
#